data_5b5a330b8e00ac86e42ed14419c9d9c5
#
_entry.id   5b5a330b8e00ac86e42ed14419c9d9c5
#
_cell.length_a   1.000
_cell.length_b   1.000
_cell.length_c   1.000
_cell.angle_alpha   90.00
_cell.angle_beta   90.00
_cell.angle_gamma   90.00
#
_symmetry.space_group_name_H-M   'P 1'
#
loop_
_entity.id
_entity.type
_entity.pdbx_description
1 polymer ?
#
loop_
_entity_poly.entity_id
_entity_poly.type
_entity_poly.pdbx_seq_one_letter_code
_entity_poly.pdbx_strand_id
1 'polypeptide(L)'
;MAVLVDKNSKVIVQGFTGSEGSFHAQQMIEYGTNLVGGVTPGKGGQTHLDKPVFNTVKDAVDTVGANVSIIFVPPAFAADAIMEAADAGISVIVCITEGIPVKDMIPVKEYIKSRNCTLIGPNCPGVITPGQAKVGIMPGFVFKSGRIGIVSKSGTLTYEAADQVVKAGLGISTAIGIGGDPIIGTPTKDAVELLMNDPETDAIIMIGEIGGSYEADAARWIKANGNKKPVVGFIAGQTAPPGRRMGHAGAIIGGKDDTAAAKMAIMRECGLHVVESPAEIGAAMAAALKM
;
A
#
# COMPACT_ATOMS: atom_id res chain seq x y z
N MET A 1 6.57 9.52 -14.50
CA MET A 1 7.17 8.35 -13.80
C MET A 1 6.15 7.88 -12.79
N ALA A 2 5.80 6.61 -12.78
CA ALA A 2 4.87 6.08 -11.79
C ALA A 2 5.47 6.18 -10.38
N VAL A 3 4.60 6.31 -9.39
CA VAL A 3 4.99 6.33 -7.98
C VAL A 3 5.27 4.89 -7.53
N LEU A 4 6.44 4.60 -6.95
CA LEU A 4 6.88 3.33 -6.40
C LEU A 4 7.15 2.22 -7.42
N VAL A 5 6.18 1.82 -8.26
CA VAL A 5 6.32 0.68 -9.19
C VAL A 5 5.83 1.01 -10.59
N ASP A 6 6.55 0.55 -11.60
CA ASP A 6 6.23 0.73 -13.02
C ASP A 6 6.62 -0.50 -13.85
N LYS A 7 6.49 -0.42 -15.17
CA LYS A 7 6.87 -1.49 -16.12
C LYS A 7 8.37 -1.87 -16.09
N ASN A 8 9.24 -1.00 -15.54
CA ASN A 8 10.68 -1.25 -15.43
C ASN A 8 11.03 -1.88 -14.08
N SER A 9 10.10 -1.95 -13.14
CA SER A 9 10.31 -2.58 -11.83
C SER A 9 10.62 -4.06 -12.02
N LYS A 10 11.77 -4.50 -11.50
CA LYS A 10 12.19 -5.90 -11.49
C LYS A 10 11.80 -6.54 -10.17
N VAL A 11 10.70 -7.27 -10.17
CA VAL A 11 10.06 -7.78 -8.96
C VAL A 11 10.53 -9.18 -8.62
N ILE A 12 10.84 -9.43 -7.35
CA ILE A 12 11.02 -10.77 -6.77
C ILE A 12 10.03 -11.05 -5.68
N VAL A 13 9.73 -12.33 -5.44
CA VAL A 13 8.83 -12.81 -4.40
C VAL A 13 9.62 -13.53 -3.31
N GLN A 14 9.57 -13.07 -2.07
CA GLN A 14 10.05 -13.83 -0.92
C GLN A 14 8.93 -14.75 -0.43
N GLY A 15 9.26 -16.04 -0.21
CA GLY A 15 8.28 -17.10 -0.03
C GLY A 15 7.73 -17.64 -1.35
N PHE A 16 8.51 -17.53 -2.43
CA PHE A 16 8.10 -17.76 -3.82
C PHE A 16 7.50 -19.13 -4.09
N THR A 17 8.02 -20.21 -3.47
CA THR A 17 7.54 -21.58 -3.68
C THR A 17 6.47 -22.01 -2.66
N GLY A 18 6.02 -21.11 -1.79
CA GLY A 18 4.88 -21.33 -0.91
C GLY A 18 3.55 -21.18 -1.67
N SER A 19 2.43 -21.63 -1.11
CA SER A 19 1.11 -21.55 -1.76
C SER A 19 0.72 -20.14 -2.15
N GLU A 20 0.76 -19.21 -1.19
CA GLU A 20 0.41 -17.79 -1.42
C GLU A 20 1.39 -17.11 -2.36
N GLY A 21 2.70 -17.32 -2.13
CA GLY A 21 3.75 -16.77 -3.00
C GLY A 21 3.60 -17.23 -4.45
N SER A 22 3.35 -18.53 -4.68
CA SER A 22 3.13 -19.10 -6.02
C SER A 22 1.87 -18.54 -6.68
N PHE A 23 0.75 -18.53 -5.97
CA PHE A 23 -0.53 -18.07 -6.50
C PHE A 23 -0.47 -16.60 -6.92
N HIS A 24 -0.01 -15.74 -6.03
CA HIS A 24 0.06 -14.32 -6.32
C HIS A 24 1.16 -13.95 -7.32
N ALA A 25 2.27 -14.70 -7.34
CA ALA A 25 3.28 -14.56 -8.38
C ALA A 25 2.71 -14.83 -9.77
N GLN A 26 1.94 -15.92 -9.93
CA GLN A 26 1.25 -16.23 -11.17
C GLN A 26 0.29 -15.09 -11.58
N GLN A 27 -0.50 -14.57 -10.65
CA GLN A 27 -1.40 -13.46 -10.90
C GLN A 27 -0.67 -12.14 -11.27
N MET A 28 0.53 -11.90 -10.75
CA MET A 28 1.37 -10.77 -11.14
C MET A 28 1.94 -10.95 -12.55
N ILE A 29 2.39 -12.16 -12.90
CA ILE A 29 2.87 -12.50 -14.23
C ILE A 29 1.75 -12.32 -15.27
N GLU A 30 0.57 -12.84 -15.01
CA GLU A 30 -0.62 -12.71 -15.88
C GLU A 30 -1.05 -11.25 -16.06
N TYR A 31 -0.85 -10.42 -15.05
CA TYR A 31 -1.09 -8.98 -15.15
C TYR A 31 -0.06 -8.24 -16.01
N GLY A 32 1.08 -8.84 -16.29
CA GLY A 32 2.18 -8.25 -17.04
C GLY A 32 3.26 -7.60 -16.17
N THR A 33 3.26 -7.86 -14.86
CA THR A 33 4.33 -7.41 -13.96
C THR A 33 5.64 -8.12 -14.33
N ASN A 34 6.72 -7.38 -14.41
CA ASN A 34 8.05 -7.91 -14.71
C ASN A 34 8.63 -8.65 -13.48
N LEU A 35 8.09 -9.85 -13.22
CA LEU A 35 8.59 -10.75 -12.18
C LEU A 35 9.83 -11.47 -12.70
N VAL A 36 10.97 -11.23 -12.06
CA VAL A 36 12.29 -11.71 -12.53
C VAL A 36 12.81 -12.92 -11.75
N GLY A 37 12.18 -13.31 -10.64
CA GLY A 37 12.58 -14.45 -9.83
C GLY A 37 11.89 -14.45 -8.48
N GLY A 38 12.37 -15.32 -7.58
CA GLY A 38 11.91 -15.33 -6.20
C GLY A 38 12.91 -15.97 -5.25
N VAL A 39 12.66 -15.80 -3.97
CA VAL A 39 13.53 -16.29 -2.90
C VAL A 39 12.79 -17.33 -2.06
N THR A 40 13.40 -18.48 -1.90
CA THR A 40 13.01 -19.50 -0.92
C THR A 40 14.29 -20.17 -0.42
N PRO A 41 14.71 -19.93 0.82
CA PRO A 41 15.91 -20.52 1.39
C PRO A 41 15.94 -22.03 1.26
N GLY A 42 17.08 -22.60 0.84
CA GLY A 42 17.27 -24.04 0.59
C GLY A 42 16.73 -24.52 -0.76
N LYS A 43 16.13 -23.67 -1.60
CA LYS A 43 15.64 -24.02 -2.95
C LYS A 43 16.36 -23.26 -4.09
N GLY A 44 17.44 -22.57 -3.76
CA GLY A 44 18.26 -21.88 -4.77
C GLY A 44 18.72 -22.80 -5.88
N GLY A 45 18.75 -22.29 -7.11
CA GLY A 45 19.09 -23.06 -8.32
C GLY A 45 17.91 -23.82 -8.96
N GLN A 46 16.74 -23.88 -8.33
CA GLN A 46 15.52 -24.41 -8.92
C GLN A 46 14.85 -23.38 -9.84
N THR A 47 13.92 -23.86 -10.64
CA THR A 47 13.01 -23.02 -11.44
C THR A 47 11.58 -23.19 -10.90
N HIS A 48 10.84 -22.07 -10.77
CA HIS A 48 9.44 -22.06 -10.37
C HIS A 48 8.70 -20.98 -11.18
N LEU A 49 7.55 -21.33 -11.76
CA LEU A 49 6.81 -20.46 -12.71
C LEU A 49 7.71 -19.88 -13.83
N ASP A 50 8.59 -20.70 -14.37
CA ASP A 50 9.60 -20.33 -15.38
C ASP A 50 10.56 -19.21 -14.94
N LYS A 51 10.72 -19.00 -13.63
CA LYS A 51 11.62 -18.01 -13.04
C LYS A 51 12.62 -18.68 -12.09
N PRO A 52 13.84 -18.12 -11.96
CA PRO A 52 14.84 -18.65 -11.05
C PRO A 52 14.45 -18.47 -9.60
N VAL A 53 14.77 -19.47 -8.77
CA VAL A 53 14.65 -19.42 -7.32
C VAL A 53 16.04 -19.21 -6.72
N PHE A 54 16.13 -18.26 -5.79
CA PHE A 54 17.36 -17.91 -5.07
C PHE A 54 17.26 -18.31 -3.59
N ASN A 55 18.40 -18.44 -2.92
CA ASN A 55 18.43 -18.65 -1.49
C ASN A 55 18.30 -17.35 -0.69
N THR A 56 18.82 -16.25 -1.24
CA THR A 56 18.82 -14.93 -0.60
C THR A 56 18.34 -13.83 -1.54
N VAL A 57 17.89 -12.72 -0.97
CA VAL A 57 17.55 -11.50 -1.77
C VAL A 57 18.80 -10.93 -2.44
N LYS A 58 19.94 -11.01 -1.77
CA LYS A 58 21.22 -10.52 -2.34
C LYS A 58 21.59 -11.29 -3.61
N ASP A 59 21.44 -12.62 -3.64
CA ASP A 59 21.69 -13.44 -4.84
C ASP A 59 20.76 -13.00 -6.00
N ALA A 60 19.49 -12.71 -5.68
CA ALA A 60 18.53 -12.24 -6.68
C ALA A 60 18.91 -10.85 -7.22
N VAL A 61 19.29 -9.92 -6.36
CA VAL A 61 19.74 -8.58 -6.77
C VAL A 61 20.95 -8.68 -7.69
N ASP A 62 21.95 -9.45 -7.30
CA ASP A 62 23.22 -9.58 -8.05
C ASP A 62 23.00 -10.29 -9.40
N THR A 63 22.08 -11.26 -9.48
CA THR A 63 21.90 -12.09 -10.67
C THR A 63 20.92 -11.49 -11.68
N VAL A 64 19.76 -11.00 -11.22
CA VAL A 64 18.67 -10.51 -12.09
C VAL A 64 18.44 -9.01 -11.99
N GLY A 65 19.16 -8.33 -11.09
CA GLY A 65 19.04 -6.89 -10.87
C GLY A 65 17.70 -6.49 -10.26
N ALA A 66 17.17 -7.31 -9.34
CA ALA A 66 15.91 -7.05 -8.65
C ALA A 66 15.98 -5.71 -7.88
N ASN A 67 14.91 -4.91 -7.95
CA ASN A 67 14.79 -3.64 -7.24
C ASN A 67 13.48 -3.50 -6.44
N VAL A 68 12.57 -4.45 -6.59
CA VAL A 68 11.31 -4.52 -5.84
C VAL A 68 11.17 -5.93 -5.26
N SER A 69 10.83 -6.03 -3.97
CA SER A 69 10.53 -7.30 -3.31
C SER A 69 9.12 -7.30 -2.74
N ILE A 70 8.39 -8.41 -2.97
CA ILE A 70 7.12 -8.65 -2.31
C ILE A 70 7.23 -9.87 -1.39
N ILE A 71 6.67 -9.77 -0.17
CA ILE A 71 6.88 -10.72 0.92
C ILE A 71 5.59 -11.46 1.24
N PHE A 72 5.62 -12.80 1.13
CA PHE A 72 4.56 -13.73 1.50
C PHE A 72 5.03 -14.77 2.54
N VAL A 73 6.13 -14.51 3.24
CA VAL A 73 6.62 -15.43 4.27
C VAL A 73 5.73 -15.42 5.52
N PRO A 74 5.70 -16.48 6.33
CA PRO A 74 4.96 -16.50 7.58
C PRO A 74 5.36 -15.36 8.54
N PRO A 75 4.45 -14.91 9.44
CA PRO A 75 4.68 -13.76 10.32
C PRO A 75 5.98 -13.81 11.14
N ALA A 76 6.37 -15.00 11.59
CA ALA A 76 7.59 -15.18 12.39
C ALA A 76 8.89 -14.86 11.63
N PHE A 77 8.86 -14.82 10.30
CA PHE A 77 10.03 -14.58 9.43
C PHE A 77 9.93 -13.26 8.64
N ALA A 78 8.80 -12.58 8.73
CA ALA A 78 8.54 -11.44 7.87
C ALA A 78 9.40 -10.22 8.23
N ALA A 79 9.69 -10.00 9.52
CA ALA A 79 10.59 -8.94 9.97
C ALA A 79 12.01 -9.11 9.39
N ASP A 80 12.55 -10.32 9.46
CA ASP A 80 13.87 -10.66 8.89
C ASP A 80 13.86 -10.51 7.36
N ALA A 81 12.79 -10.95 6.70
CA ALA A 81 12.64 -10.82 5.25
C ALA A 81 12.62 -9.35 4.78
N ILE A 82 12.00 -8.44 5.56
CA ILE A 82 12.01 -7.01 5.29
C ILE A 82 13.44 -6.46 5.42
N MET A 83 14.14 -6.80 6.52
CA MET A 83 15.50 -6.31 6.76
C MET A 83 16.49 -6.87 5.73
N GLU A 84 16.37 -8.14 5.35
CA GLU A 84 17.17 -8.76 4.28
C GLU A 84 17.00 -8.02 2.94
N ALA A 85 15.75 -7.70 2.57
CA ALA A 85 15.48 -6.96 1.35
C ALA A 85 16.09 -5.55 1.38
N ALA A 86 15.99 -4.86 2.51
CA ALA A 86 16.57 -3.53 2.69
C ALA A 86 18.12 -3.55 2.61
N ASP A 87 18.76 -4.56 3.20
CA ASP A 87 20.23 -4.74 3.14
C ASP A 87 20.71 -5.12 1.75
N ALA A 88 19.95 -5.88 1.00
CA ALA A 88 20.26 -6.24 -0.37
C ALA A 88 20.13 -5.06 -1.35
N GLY A 89 19.63 -3.90 -0.91
CA GLY A 89 19.49 -2.70 -1.74
C GLY A 89 18.18 -2.64 -2.53
N ILE A 90 17.16 -3.38 -2.13
CA ILE A 90 15.81 -3.27 -2.70
C ILE A 90 15.24 -1.89 -2.40
N SER A 91 14.77 -1.19 -3.42
CA SER A 91 14.23 0.18 -3.29
C SER A 91 12.77 0.21 -2.81
N VAL A 92 11.97 -0.78 -3.20
CA VAL A 92 10.56 -0.90 -2.77
C VAL A 92 10.31 -2.29 -2.21
N ILE A 93 9.88 -2.34 -0.96
CA ILE A 93 9.54 -3.58 -0.24
C ILE A 93 8.04 -3.56 0.05
N VAL A 94 7.33 -4.58 -0.39
CA VAL A 94 5.89 -4.75 -0.14
C VAL A 94 5.70 -5.96 0.76
N CYS A 95 5.21 -5.77 1.98
CA CYS A 95 4.96 -6.86 2.92
C CYS A 95 3.46 -7.14 3.04
N ILE A 96 3.01 -8.25 2.46
CA ILE A 96 1.60 -8.67 2.49
C ILE A 96 1.26 -9.30 3.84
N THR A 97 2.21 -9.96 4.46
CA THR A 97 2.05 -10.76 5.67
C THR A 97 1.29 -10.01 6.76
N GLU A 98 0.23 -10.61 7.26
CA GLU A 98 -0.53 -10.20 8.45
C GLU A 98 -0.04 -10.93 9.69
N GLY A 99 -0.21 -10.32 10.88
CA GLY A 99 0.06 -10.95 12.16
C GLY A 99 1.51 -10.91 12.61
N ILE A 100 2.33 -10.04 12.05
CA ILE A 100 3.69 -9.80 12.54
C ILE A 100 3.59 -9.15 13.93
N PRO A 101 4.26 -9.69 14.95
CA PRO A 101 4.24 -9.08 16.27
C PRO A 101 4.75 -7.63 16.27
N VAL A 102 4.06 -6.75 16.97
CA VAL A 102 4.45 -5.33 17.08
C VAL A 102 5.90 -5.18 17.56
N LYS A 103 6.33 -6.01 18.51
CA LYS A 103 7.71 -6.03 19.02
C LYS A 103 8.76 -6.28 17.95
N ASP A 104 8.40 -7.04 16.89
CA ASP A 104 9.32 -7.37 15.79
C ASP A 104 9.34 -6.24 14.74
N MET A 105 8.23 -5.49 14.59
CA MET A 105 8.15 -4.35 13.67
C MET A 105 8.80 -3.07 14.20
N ILE A 106 8.96 -2.92 15.53
CA ILE A 106 9.65 -1.76 16.12
C ILE A 106 11.11 -1.65 15.62
N PRO A 107 11.95 -2.70 15.77
CA PRO A 107 13.30 -2.65 15.23
C PRO A 107 13.35 -2.56 13.71
N VAL A 108 12.43 -3.19 12.98
CA VAL A 108 12.34 -3.05 11.51
C VAL A 108 12.15 -1.59 11.13
N LYS A 109 11.21 -0.89 11.76
CA LYS A 109 10.93 0.54 11.47
C LYS A 109 12.16 1.42 11.68
N GLU A 110 12.93 1.16 12.72
CA GLU A 110 14.17 1.88 12.98
C GLU A 110 15.26 1.50 11.98
N TYR A 111 15.38 0.21 11.67
CA TYR A 111 16.39 -0.33 10.76
C TYR A 111 16.28 0.24 9.34
N ILE A 112 15.06 0.34 8.78
CA ILE A 112 14.85 0.83 7.43
C ILE A 112 15.06 2.35 7.27
N LYS A 113 15.02 3.14 8.37
CA LYS A 113 15.24 4.60 8.30
C LYS A 113 16.58 4.99 7.70
N SER A 114 17.61 4.18 7.92
CA SER A 114 18.96 4.42 7.41
C SER A 114 19.21 3.79 6.03
N ARG A 115 18.19 3.13 5.44
CA ARG A 115 18.26 2.49 4.13
C ARG A 115 17.48 3.29 3.10
N ASN A 116 17.97 3.28 1.87
CA ASN A 116 17.27 3.94 0.77
C ASN A 116 16.18 3.01 0.21
N CYS A 117 15.18 2.69 1.04
CA CYS A 117 14.06 1.84 0.65
C CYS A 117 12.74 2.37 1.18
N THR A 118 11.66 2.06 0.47
CA THR A 118 10.28 2.34 0.90
C THR A 118 9.60 1.02 1.25
N LEU A 119 9.11 0.89 2.49
CA LEU A 119 8.33 -0.27 2.95
C LEU A 119 6.84 0.04 2.88
N ILE A 120 6.09 -0.74 2.12
CA ILE A 120 4.61 -0.74 2.09
C ILE A 120 4.09 -1.93 2.88
N GLY A 121 3.18 -1.70 3.81
CA GLY A 121 2.72 -2.70 4.76
C GLY A 121 3.50 -2.67 6.09
N PRO A 122 3.43 -3.71 6.91
CA PRO A 122 2.81 -5.03 6.66
C PRO A 122 1.28 -5.00 6.64
N ASN A 123 0.67 -6.20 6.45
CA ASN A 123 -0.78 -6.38 6.39
C ASN A 123 -1.44 -5.45 5.37
N CYS A 124 -1.00 -5.52 4.13
CA CYS A 124 -1.42 -4.62 3.06
C CYS A 124 -1.76 -5.38 1.77
N PRO A 125 -2.56 -4.80 0.87
CA PRO A 125 -2.85 -5.41 -0.43
C PRO A 125 -1.77 -5.14 -1.48
N GLY A 126 -0.76 -4.32 -1.17
CA GLY A 126 0.31 -3.96 -2.08
C GLY A 126 0.13 -2.64 -2.81
N VAL A 127 0.73 -2.55 -3.99
CA VAL A 127 0.73 -1.36 -4.87
C VAL A 127 0.38 -1.78 -6.29
N ILE A 128 -0.44 -0.97 -6.97
CA ILE A 128 -0.73 -1.15 -8.39
C ILE A 128 -0.64 0.19 -9.15
N THR A 129 0.10 0.18 -10.25
CA THR A 129 0.08 1.22 -11.28
C THR A 129 -0.60 0.61 -12.50
N PRO A 130 -1.88 0.93 -12.77
CA PRO A 130 -2.66 0.23 -13.78
C PRO A 130 -2.04 0.32 -15.18
N GLY A 131 -1.97 -0.85 -15.86
CA GLY A 131 -1.33 -0.97 -17.17
C GLY A 131 0.20 -1.02 -17.14
N GLN A 132 0.83 -0.97 -15.97
CA GLN A 132 2.28 -1.01 -15.83
C GLN A 132 2.78 -2.14 -14.91
N ALA A 133 2.36 -2.15 -13.64
CA ALA A 133 2.78 -3.17 -12.68
C ALA A 133 1.74 -3.33 -11.56
N LYS A 134 1.56 -4.57 -11.14
CA LYS A 134 0.85 -4.95 -9.91
C LYS A 134 1.84 -5.68 -9.00
N VAL A 135 2.11 -5.13 -7.83
CA VAL A 135 2.95 -5.75 -6.79
C VAL A 135 2.10 -5.93 -5.55
N GLY A 136 1.42 -7.06 -5.49
CA GLY A 136 0.43 -7.31 -4.45
C GLY A 136 -0.69 -8.27 -4.86
N ILE A 137 -1.73 -8.26 -4.02
CA ILE A 137 -2.90 -9.13 -4.14
C ILE A 137 -4.13 -8.43 -4.75
N MET A 138 -4.00 -7.16 -5.13
CA MET A 138 -5.09 -6.37 -5.71
C MET A 138 -5.65 -7.03 -6.98
N PRO A 139 -7.00 -7.12 -7.15
CA PRO A 139 -7.62 -7.65 -8.37
C PRO A 139 -7.44 -6.66 -9.53
N GLY A 140 -6.51 -6.93 -10.43
CA GLY A 140 -6.10 -6.00 -11.49
C GLY A 140 -7.24 -5.54 -12.40
N PHE A 141 -8.30 -6.34 -12.53
CA PHE A 141 -9.43 -6.05 -13.44
C PHE A 141 -10.33 -4.88 -12.98
N VAL A 142 -10.30 -4.48 -11.70
CA VAL A 142 -11.06 -3.32 -11.21
C VAL A 142 -10.33 -1.99 -11.43
N PHE A 143 -9.06 -2.05 -11.83
CA PHE A 143 -8.23 -0.87 -12.01
C PHE A 143 -8.03 -0.55 -13.49
N LYS A 144 -8.34 0.68 -13.90
CA LYS A 144 -7.99 1.21 -15.22
C LYS A 144 -7.04 2.39 -15.08
N SER A 145 -6.15 2.55 -16.03
CA SER A 145 -5.20 3.67 -16.07
C SER A 145 -5.92 5.01 -16.13
N GLY A 146 -5.45 5.97 -15.38
CA GLY A 146 -5.98 7.33 -15.31
C GLY A 146 -5.13 8.19 -14.37
N ARG A 147 -5.77 9.14 -13.69
CA ARG A 147 -5.07 10.20 -12.96
C ARG A 147 -5.48 10.35 -11.49
N ILE A 148 -6.20 9.36 -10.93
CA ILE A 148 -6.61 9.40 -9.51
C ILE A 148 -5.67 8.52 -8.70
N GLY A 149 -4.99 9.09 -7.71
CA GLY A 149 -4.23 8.35 -6.73
C GLY A 149 -5.13 7.79 -5.62
N ILE A 150 -4.80 6.61 -5.09
CA ILE A 150 -5.49 6.04 -3.92
C ILE A 150 -4.46 5.70 -2.85
N VAL A 151 -4.70 6.16 -1.62
CA VAL A 151 -3.99 5.73 -0.41
C VAL A 151 -5.01 5.14 0.55
N SER A 152 -4.81 3.90 0.96
CA SER A 152 -5.80 3.19 1.79
C SER A 152 -5.17 2.24 2.80
N LYS A 153 -5.75 2.18 4.00
CA LYS A 153 -5.46 1.13 4.98
C LYS A 153 -6.19 -0.17 4.66
N SER A 154 -7.33 -0.09 3.97
CA SER A 154 -8.19 -1.23 3.68
C SER A 154 -7.99 -1.74 2.26
N GLY A 155 -7.72 -3.04 2.09
CA GLY A 155 -7.70 -3.68 0.78
C GLY A 155 -9.07 -3.60 0.09
N THR A 156 -10.12 -4.07 0.76
CA THR A 156 -11.47 -4.14 0.19
C THR A 156 -12.00 -2.77 -0.23
N LEU A 157 -11.86 -1.75 0.62
CA LEU A 157 -12.31 -0.39 0.27
C LEU A 157 -11.46 0.25 -0.83
N THR A 158 -10.21 -0.16 -0.99
CA THR A 158 -9.40 0.23 -2.16
C THR A 158 -10.02 -0.26 -3.46
N TYR A 159 -10.47 -1.52 -3.49
CA TYR A 159 -11.09 -2.11 -4.68
C TYR A 159 -12.44 -1.47 -5.00
N GLU A 160 -13.24 -1.22 -3.96
CA GLU A 160 -14.52 -0.52 -4.07
C GLU A 160 -14.36 0.90 -4.62
N ALA A 161 -13.42 1.66 -4.07
CA ALA A 161 -13.13 3.02 -4.54
C ALA A 161 -12.62 3.03 -5.98
N ALA A 162 -11.73 2.09 -6.34
CA ALA A 162 -11.21 1.98 -7.70
C ALA A 162 -12.33 1.65 -8.71
N ASP A 163 -13.22 0.71 -8.40
CA ASP A 163 -14.37 0.37 -9.24
C ASP A 163 -15.31 1.56 -9.44
N GLN A 164 -15.62 2.31 -8.38
CA GLN A 164 -16.45 3.52 -8.46
C GLN A 164 -15.80 4.61 -9.33
N VAL A 165 -14.51 4.84 -9.17
CA VAL A 165 -13.75 5.81 -9.99
C VAL A 165 -13.79 5.41 -11.45
N VAL A 166 -13.60 4.14 -11.76
CA VAL A 166 -13.66 3.63 -13.14
C VAL A 166 -15.07 3.74 -13.73
N LYS A 167 -16.12 3.43 -12.95
CA LYS A 167 -17.52 3.61 -13.35
C LYS A 167 -17.90 5.08 -13.57
N ALA A 168 -17.26 6.00 -12.86
CA ALA A 168 -17.42 7.43 -13.06
C ALA A 168 -16.70 7.97 -14.33
N GLY A 169 -16.09 7.10 -15.13
CA GLY A 169 -15.35 7.47 -16.36
C GLY A 169 -13.93 7.99 -16.10
N LEU A 170 -13.45 7.84 -14.88
CA LEU A 170 -12.10 8.19 -14.46
C LEU A 170 -11.19 6.96 -14.46
N GLY A 171 -9.95 7.11 -14.00
CA GLY A 171 -9.01 5.99 -13.84
C GLY A 171 -7.96 6.29 -12.80
N ILE A 172 -7.17 5.27 -12.48
CA ILE A 172 -6.21 5.28 -11.38
C ILE A 172 -4.79 5.51 -11.90
N SER A 173 -4.06 6.45 -11.30
CA SER A 173 -2.62 6.64 -11.54
C SER A 173 -1.80 5.59 -10.77
N THR A 174 -1.98 5.54 -9.46
CA THR A 174 -1.40 4.54 -8.57
C THR A 174 -2.31 4.32 -7.36
N ALA A 175 -2.53 3.06 -6.97
CA ALA A 175 -3.16 2.74 -5.71
C ALA A 175 -2.14 2.12 -4.75
N ILE A 176 -2.04 2.69 -3.54
CA ILE A 176 -1.10 2.29 -2.49
C ILE A 176 -1.92 1.81 -1.30
N GLY A 177 -1.89 0.51 -1.03
CA GLY A 177 -2.43 -0.06 0.19
C GLY A 177 -1.36 -0.07 1.27
N ILE A 178 -1.50 0.79 2.27
CA ILE A 178 -0.45 0.99 3.30
C ILE A 178 -0.51 0.01 4.46
N GLY A 179 -1.61 -0.73 4.60
CA GLY A 179 -1.81 -1.72 5.66
C GLY A 179 -2.54 -1.21 6.89
N GLY A 180 -3.10 -2.16 7.65
CA GLY A 180 -3.92 -1.92 8.85
C GLY A 180 -3.23 -2.20 10.18
N ASP A 181 -1.92 -2.46 10.19
CA ASP A 181 -1.17 -2.73 11.41
C ASP A 181 -0.82 -1.44 12.16
N PRO A 182 -0.59 -1.49 13.49
CA PRO A 182 -0.21 -0.32 14.27
C PRO A 182 1.12 0.29 13.85
N ILE A 183 2.07 -0.53 13.40
CA ILE A 183 3.39 -0.11 12.91
C ILE A 183 3.51 -0.52 11.46
N ILE A 184 3.43 0.45 10.57
CA ILE A 184 3.57 0.29 9.12
C ILE A 184 4.83 1.01 8.61
N GLY A 185 5.32 0.57 7.46
CA GLY A 185 6.48 1.15 6.80
C GLY A 185 6.24 2.60 6.38
N THR A 186 5.23 2.83 5.55
CA THR A 186 4.89 4.14 4.98
C THR A 186 3.57 4.64 5.57
N PRO A 187 3.59 5.68 6.44
CA PRO A 187 2.38 6.31 6.95
C PRO A 187 1.54 6.97 5.86
N THR A 188 0.25 7.22 6.15
CA THR A 188 -0.69 7.87 5.21
C THR A 188 -0.13 9.18 4.64
N LYS A 189 0.47 10.02 5.51
CA LYS A 189 1.07 11.30 5.09
C LYS A 189 2.13 11.09 4.00
N ASP A 190 3.05 10.15 4.21
CA ASP A 190 4.15 9.92 3.28
C ASP A 190 3.65 9.37 1.93
N ALA A 191 2.67 8.46 1.95
CA ALA A 191 2.04 7.95 0.72
C ALA A 191 1.26 9.04 -0.03
N VAL A 192 0.55 9.91 0.69
CA VAL A 192 -0.13 11.08 0.10
C VAL A 192 0.88 12.05 -0.49
N GLU A 193 1.99 12.32 0.18
CA GLU A 193 3.06 13.19 -0.32
C GLU A 193 3.64 12.69 -1.66
N LEU A 194 3.85 11.38 -1.79
CA LEU A 194 4.29 10.78 -3.06
C LEU A 194 3.29 11.10 -4.20
N LEU A 195 1.98 10.92 -3.97
CA LEU A 195 0.95 11.20 -4.97
C LEU A 195 0.74 12.70 -5.22
N MET A 196 0.90 13.55 -4.19
CA MET A 196 0.85 15.01 -4.35
C MET A 196 1.95 15.54 -5.26
N ASN A 197 3.12 14.90 -5.23
CA ASN A 197 4.27 15.28 -6.04
C ASN A 197 4.30 14.58 -7.41
N ASP A 198 3.43 13.61 -7.66
CA ASP A 198 3.36 12.91 -8.94
C ASP A 198 2.63 13.74 -10.00
N PRO A 199 3.26 14.08 -11.13
CA PRO A 199 2.64 14.84 -12.21
C PRO A 199 1.54 14.07 -12.96
N GLU A 200 1.47 12.76 -12.82
CA GLU A 200 0.45 11.91 -13.42
C GLU A 200 -0.78 11.72 -12.53
N THR A 201 -0.76 12.26 -11.31
CA THR A 201 -1.88 12.24 -10.37
C THR A 201 -2.53 13.62 -10.27
N ASP A 202 -3.82 13.75 -10.56
CA ASP A 202 -4.57 15.01 -10.50
C ASP A 202 -5.35 15.17 -9.20
N ALA A 203 -5.79 14.07 -8.59
CA ALA A 203 -6.53 14.08 -7.33
C ALA A 203 -6.27 12.78 -6.54
N ILE A 204 -6.60 12.78 -5.25
CA ILE A 204 -6.28 11.67 -4.36
C ILE A 204 -7.52 11.22 -3.59
N ILE A 205 -7.69 9.89 -3.45
CA ILE A 205 -8.61 9.28 -2.50
C ILE A 205 -7.80 8.81 -1.29
N MET A 206 -8.20 9.23 -0.10
CA MET A 206 -7.59 8.85 1.16
C MET A 206 -8.60 8.07 2.02
N ILE A 207 -8.38 6.77 2.18
CA ILE A 207 -9.23 5.87 2.95
C ILE A 207 -8.50 5.46 4.23
N GLY A 208 -9.09 5.84 5.34
CA GLY A 208 -8.60 5.50 6.67
C GLY A 208 -9.63 4.77 7.51
N GLU A 209 -9.31 4.64 8.77
CA GLU A 209 -10.13 3.97 9.77
C GLU A 209 -9.92 4.59 11.14
N ILE A 210 -10.70 4.15 12.12
CA ILE A 210 -10.50 4.52 13.53
C ILE A 210 -9.12 4.08 14.03
N GLY A 211 -8.62 4.75 15.06
CA GLY A 211 -7.33 4.46 15.71
C GLY A 211 -6.16 5.21 15.08
N GLY A 212 -5.25 5.64 15.94
CA GLY A 212 -4.07 6.41 15.59
C GLY A 212 -4.35 7.77 14.95
N SER A 213 -3.31 8.47 14.50
CA SER A 213 -3.40 9.85 13.97
C SER A 213 -3.09 9.98 12.47
N TYR A 214 -2.78 8.91 11.77
CA TYR A 214 -2.19 8.95 10.42
C TYR A 214 -2.99 9.78 9.40
N GLU A 215 -4.32 9.69 9.40
CA GLU A 215 -5.19 10.43 8.48
C GLU A 215 -5.28 11.91 8.86
N ALA A 216 -5.35 12.21 10.17
CA ALA A 216 -5.34 13.57 10.68
C ALA A 216 -4.00 14.27 10.37
N ASP A 217 -2.88 13.57 10.53
CA ASP A 217 -1.55 14.08 10.23
C ASP A 217 -1.38 14.33 8.73
N ALA A 218 -1.90 13.43 7.89
CA ALA A 218 -1.93 13.63 6.44
C ALA A 218 -2.78 14.85 6.06
N ALA A 219 -3.97 15.03 6.64
CA ALA A 219 -4.84 16.17 6.36
C ALA A 219 -4.19 17.50 6.75
N ARG A 220 -3.56 17.57 7.92
CA ARG A 220 -2.82 18.76 8.37
C ARG A 220 -1.64 19.08 7.45
N TRP A 221 -0.92 18.05 7.00
CA TRP A 221 0.18 18.21 6.06
C TRP A 221 -0.31 18.75 4.70
N ILE A 222 -1.42 18.20 4.16
CA ILE A 222 -2.04 18.67 2.92
C ILE A 222 -2.38 20.16 3.02
N LYS A 223 -3.05 20.58 4.11
CA LYS A 223 -3.41 21.99 4.36
C LYS A 223 -2.16 22.87 4.44
N ALA A 224 -1.13 22.45 5.17
CA ALA A 224 0.12 23.19 5.33
C ALA A 224 0.89 23.36 4.01
N ASN A 225 0.70 22.45 3.04
CA ASN A 225 1.33 22.50 1.72
C ASN A 225 0.41 23.05 0.61
N GLY A 226 -0.69 23.72 0.97
CA GLY A 226 -1.51 24.53 0.06
C GLY A 226 -2.54 23.76 -0.75
N ASN A 227 -2.94 22.55 -0.34
CA ASN A 227 -4.02 21.76 -0.99
C ASN A 227 -3.87 21.69 -2.54
N LYS A 228 -2.69 21.34 -3.01
CA LYS A 228 -2.30 21.41 -4.44
C LYS A 228 -3.17 20.55 -5.37
N LYS A 229 -3.79 19.49 -4.83
CA LYS A 229 -4.68 18.58 -5.55
C LYS A 229 -5.92 18.29 -4.69
N PRO A 230 -7.12 18.14 -5.28
CA PRO A 230 -8.30 17.74 -4.53
C PRO A 230 -8.08 16.38 -3.82
N VAL A 231 -8.56 16.27 -2.58
CA VAL A 231 -8.52 15.01 -1.83
C VAL A 231 -9.93 14.66 -1.35
N VAL A 232 -10.40 13.48 -1.73
CA VAL A 232 -11.62 12.87 -1.18
C VAL A 232 -11.24 11.90 -0.09
N GLY A 233 -11.82 12.05 1.09
CA GLY A 233 -11.52 11.24 2.25
C GLY A 233 -12.69 10.46 2.80
N PHE A 234 -12.41 9.24 3.27
CA PHE A 234 -13.37 8.39 3.98
C PHE A 234 -12.69 7.74 5.19
N ILE A 235 -13.41 7.67 6.31
CA ILE A 235 -12.94 6.99 7.53
C ILE A 235 -13.93 5.90 7.92
N ALA A 236 -13.45 4.66 7.92
CA ALA A 236 -14.22 3.50 8.37
C ALA A 236 -14.33 3.44 9.90
N GLY A 237 -15.40 2.79 10.38
CA GLY A 237 -15.60 2.55 11.82
C GLY A 237 -16.43 3.61 12.54
N GLN A 238 -17.31 4.34 11.85
CA GLN A 238 -18.16 5.39 12.45
C GLN A 238 -19.05 4.89 13.62
N THR A 239 -19.44 3.61 13.59
CA THR A 239 -20.26 2.97 14.64
C THR A 239 -19.44 2.10 15.60
N ALA A 240 -18.11 2.15 15.52
CA ALA A 240 -17.24 1.32 16.33
C ALA A 240 -17.29 1.75 17.81
N PRO A 241 -17.47 0.80 18.76
CA PRO A 241 -17.43 1.12 20.17
C PRO A 241 -15.99 1.38 20.63
N PRO A 242 -15.78 2.32 21.58
CA PRO A 242 -14.46 2.58 22.15
C PRO A 242 -13.81 1.34 22.78
N GLY A 243 -12.49 1.22 22.66
CA GLY A 243 -11.69 0.17 23.29
C GLY A 243 -11.84 -1.23 22.66
N ARG A 244 -12.61 -1.38 21.58
CA ARG A 244 -12.68 -2.65 20.83
C ARG A 244 -11.88 -2.59 19.54
N ARG A 245 -11.13 -3.66 19.28
CA ARG A 245 -10.45 -3.86 17.99
C ARG A 245 -11.50 -4.22 16.92
N MET A 246 -11.45 -3.50 15.79
CA MET A 246 -12.39 -3.64 14.68
C MET A 246 -11.69 -4.14 13.42
N GLY A 247 -11.42 -5.45 13.36
CA GLY A 247 -10.69 -6.08 12.24
C GLY A 247 -9.17 -5.86 12.34
N HIS A 248 -8.66 -4.82 11.74
CA HIS A 248 -7.23 -4.48 11.75
C HIS A 248 -6.68 -4.28 13.16
N ALA A 249 -5.42 -4.68 13.37
CA ALA A 249 -4.76 -4.54 14.68
C ALA A 249 -4.62 -3.07 15.11
N GLY A 250 -4.52 -2.13 14.16
CA GLY A 250 -4.48 -0.70 14.41
C GLY A 250 -5.86 -0.03 14.56
N ALA A 251 -6.95 -0.72 14.24
CA ALA A 251 -8.32 -0.19 14.25
C ALA A 251 -8.95 -0.30 15.65
N ILE A 252 -8.47 0.49 16.59
CA ILE A 252 -8.97 0.58 17.97
C ILE A 252 -9.01 2.04 18.43
N ILE A 253 -10.14 2.47 18.98
CA ILE A 253 -10.26 3.83 19.55
C ILE A 253 -9.60 3.83 20.92
N GLY A 254 -8.46 4.50 21.03
CA GLY A 254 -7.72 4.68 22.28
C GLY A 254 -7.90 6.06 22.91
N GLY A 255 -8.39 7.06 22.14
CA GLY A 255 -8.55 8.43 22.57
C GLY A 255 -9.72 9.15 21.89
N LYS A 256 -9.86 10.45 22.17
CA LYS A 256 -10.94 11.28 21.60
C LYS A 256 -10.71 11.62 20.12
N ASP A 257 -9.44 11.77 19.73
CA ASP A 257 -9.04 12.29 18.42
C ASP A 257 -8.89 11.18 17.37
N ASP A 258 -8.95 9.92 17.75
CA ASP A 258 -8.81 8.77 16.86
C ASP A 258 -10.14 8.04 16.52
N THR A 259 -11.26 8.66 16.88
CA THR A 259 -12.58 8.27 16.40
C THR A 259 -12.77 8.66 14.93
N ALA A 260 -13.68 7.95 14.23
CA ALA A 260 -14.00 8.31 12.84
C ALA A 260 -14.52 9.76 12.75
N ALA A 261 -15.42 10.16 13.65
CA ALA A 261 -15.99 11.51 13.67
C ALA A 261 -14.93 12.60 13.85
N ALA A 262 -13.98 12.42 14.79
CA ALA A 262 -12.92 13.38 15.03
C ALA A 262 -11.98 13.51 13.82
N LYS A 263 -11.56 12.39 13.23
CA LYS A 263 -10.73 12.40 12.03
C LYS A 263 -11.41 13.07 10.84
N MET A 264 -12.71 12.76 10.60
CA MET A 264 -13.50 13.38 9.53
C MET A 264 -13.65 14.89 9.75
N ALA A 265 -13.85 15.34 11.00
CA ALA A 265 -13.88 16.77 11.32
C ALA A 265 -12.55 17.46 10.98
N ILE A 266 -11.43 16.89 11.41
CA ILE A 266 -10.08 17.42 11.09
C ILE A 266 -9.86 17.47 9.57
N MET A 267 -10.26 16.44 8.83
CA MET A 267 -10.11 16.41 7.38
C MET A 267 -10.92 17.53 6.72
N ARG A 268 -12.17 17.79 7.16
CA ARG A 268 -13.00 18.91 6.66
C ARG A 268 -12.38 20.27 6.99
N GLU A 269 -11.89 20.47 8.21
CA GLU A 269 -11.17 21.68 8.62
C GLU A 269 -9.89 21.94 7.81
N CYS A 270 -9.28 20.86 7.32
CA CYS A 270 -8.12 20.92 6.44
C CYS A 270 -8.48 21.12 4.96
N GLY A 271 -9.76 21.20 4.60
CA GLY A 271 -10.22 21.48 3.23
C GLY A 271 -10.35 20.23 2.35
N LEU A 272 -10.39 19.03 2.93
CA LEU A 272 -10.64 17.80 2.20
C LEU A 272 -12.15 17.58 1.99
N HIS A 273 -12.52 16.95 0.87
CA HIS A 273 -13.90 16.52 0.59
C HIS A 273 -14.18 15.21 1.31
N VAL A 274 -14.90 15.23 2.42
CA VAL A 274 -15.14 14.06 3.26
C VAL A 274 -16.53 13.48 2.99
N VAL A 275 -16.58 12.21 2.62
CA VAL A 275 -17.82 11.43 2.46
C VAL A 275 -18.11 10.60 3.70
N GLU A 276 -19.39 10.36 3.99
CA GLU A 276 -19.83 9.56 5.14
C GLU A 276 -20.09 8.10 4.77
N SER A 277 -20.38 7.85 3.51
CA SER A 277 -20.57 6.51 2.95
C SER A 277 -19.42 6.16 1.98
N PRO A 278 -18.84 4.96 2.05
CA PRO A 278 -17.86 4.54 1.06
C PRO A 278 -18.44 4.46 -0.36
N ALA A 279 -19.75 4.29 -0.51
CA ALA A 279 -20.45 4.27 -1.79
C ALA A 279 -20.46 5.62 -2.53
N GLU A 280 -20.09 6.71 -1.86
CA GLU A 280 -20.07 8.08 -2.41
C GLU A 280 -18.70 8.49 -2.96
N ILE A 281 -17.66 7.71 -2.73
CA ILE A 281 -16.26 8.08 -3.04
C ILE A 281 -16.08 8.46 -4.51
N GLY A 282 -16.57 7.63 -5.44
CA GLY A 282 -16.42 7.88 -6.88
C GLY A 282 -17.16 9.13 -7.35
N ALA A 283 -18.41 9.33 -6.88
CA ALA A 283 -19.19 10.50 -7.23
C ALA A 283 -18.59 11.79 -6.65
N ALA A 284 -18.11 11.74 -5.40
CA ALA A 284 -17.44 12.86 -4.76
C ALA A 284 -16.13 13.23 -5.49
N MET A 285 -15.35 12.23 -5.95
CA MET A 285 -14.16 12.47 -6.73
C MET A 285 -14.45 13.12 -8.07
N ALA A 286 -15.48 12.64 -8.78
CA ALA A 286 -15.89 13.26 -10.05
C ALA A 286 -16.40 14.70 -9.87
N ALA A 287 -17.02 15.03 -8.73
CA ALA A 287 -17.43 16.38 -8.41
C ALA A 287 -16.23 17.28 -8.05
N ALA A 288 -15.29 16.79 -7.24
CA ALA A 288 -14.11 17.54 -6.82
C ALA A 288 -13.19 17.95 -7.98
N LEU A 289 -13.14 17.16 -9.05
CA LEU A 289 -12.36 17.47 -10.26
C LEU A 289 -12.99 18.52 -11.16
N LYS A 290 -14.28 18.87 -10.96
CA LYS A 290 -14.99 19.89 -11.76
C LYS A 290 -14.96 21.26 -11.11
N MET A 291 -14.48 21.36 -9.90
CA MET A 291 -14.36 22.60 -9.13
C MET A 291 -13.02 23.30 -9.45
#